data_ef6f8bc99f7cd158c8da83d733dc642c
#
_entry.id   ef6f8bc99f7cd158c8da83d733dc642c
#
_cell.length_a   1.000
_cell.length_b   1.000
_cell.length_c   1.000
_cell.angle_alpha   90.00
_cell.angle_beta   90.00
_cell.angle_gamma   90.00
#
_symmetry.space_group_name_H-M   'P 1'
#
loop_
_entity.id
_entity.type
_entity.pdbx_description
1 polymer ?
#
loop_
_entity_poly.entity_id
_entity_poly.type
_entity_poly.pdbx_seq_one_letter_code
_entity_poly.pdbx_strand_id
1 'polypeptide(L)'
;MANVKRNGSIINTLKQHALTAISYLIPIVVGGGFLLAIGSLMGGVAIEDFNSKWGFADTLYTMGNQILVMLPVVIGTGIAFSIADKPGIAAGFLVGLISIKMNAGFIGGFAGGYIAGYIALLLRNKMHVPKWAEGLKPMLLIPLISCFAVGMIMFYVIGTPISIFTEALNNFITGLDMRQTLLFGLIIGILSGVDYGGPINKVVYAFLLSLQSEGINEPMAVLMLASMVTPFGLTMMYPMQKIFHKNVFNRTEAATLKTAFPMGVCMITEGCYPIIFNHLLPCVIATGIGAGVGGALSMFWACASPVPHGGLFAMVTMTNPLLWLLALLIGSLVFAIVLFFILKPVKADSEIVLDESDEADINLSDLKIS
;
A
#
# COMPACT_ATOMS: atom_id res chain seq x y z
N MET A 1 19.39 0.32 -22.96
CA MET A 1 18.42 -0.27 -22.04
C MET A 1 18.64 -1.78 -21.99
N ALA A 2 18.91 -2.31 -20.82
CA ALA A 2 19.51 -3.62 -20.60
C ALA A 2 18.58 -4.77 -21.01
N ASN A 3 19.12 -5.69 -21.83
CA ASN A 3 18.58 -7.03 -22.06
C ASN A 3 18.55 -7.81 -20.74
N VAL A 4 17.42 -7.78 -20.03
CA VAL A 4 17.16 -8.70 -18.93
C VAL A 4 16.94 -10.08 -19.54
N LYS A 5 17.89 -10.98 -19.30
CA LYS A 5 17.84 -12.39 -19.71
C LYS A 5 16.51 -13.02 -19.25
N ARG A 6 15.68 -13.43 -20.20
CA ARG A 6 14.43 -14.19 -20.02
C ARG A 6 14.74 -15.63 -19.51
N ASN A 7 14.97 -15.78 -18.22
CA ASN A 7 14.98 -17.09 -17.56
C ASN A 7 14.07 -17.10 -16.31
N GLY A 8 13.03 -16.27 -16.27
CA GLY A 8 12.00 -16.31 -15.23
C GLY A 8 10.78 -17.10 -15.73
N SER A 9 10.20 -17.93 -14.88
CA SER A 9 8.87 -18.52 -15.10
C SER A 9 7.87 -17.42 -15.49
N ILE A 10 6.90 -17.71 -16.36
CA ILE A 10 5.81 -16.78 -16.76
C ILE A 10 5.19 -16.13 -15.51
N ILE A 11 5.00 -16.89 -14.45
CA ILE A 11 4.49 -16.41 -13.16
C ILE A 11 5.37 -15.30 -12.58
N ASN A 12 6.69 -15.43 -12.64
CA ASN A 12 7.61 -14.39 -12.14
C ASN A 12 7.51 -13.10 -12.96
N THR A 13 7.32 -13.21 -14.26
CA THR A 13 7.13 -12.04 -15.15
C THR A 13 5.81 -11.32 -14.84
N LEU A 14 4.71 -12.06 -14.70
CA LEU A 14 3.41 -11.50 -14.29
C LEU A 14 3.51 -10.82 -12.93
N LYS A 15 4.12 -11.50 -11.95
CA LYS A 15 4.35 -10.94 -10.60
C LYS A 15 5.14 -9.62 -10.66
N GLN A 16 6.19 -9.54 -11.47
CA GLN A 16 6.98 -8.31 -11.63
C GLN A 16 6.15 -7.15 -12.18
N HIS A 17 5.31 -7.37 -13.19
CA HIS A 17 4.41 -6.34 -13.73
C HIS A 17 3.41 -5.85 -12.68
N ALA A 18 2.81 -6.77 -11.90
CA ALA A 18 1.94 -6.41 -10.79
C ALA A 18 2.66 -5.55 -9.74
N LEU A 19 3.81 -6.01 -9.23
CA LEU A 19 4.57 -5.30 -8.20
C LEU A 19 5.04 -3.91 -8.67
N THR A 20 5.40 -3.77 -9.95
CA THR A 20 5.75 -2.49 -10.55
C THR A 20 4.55 -1.54 -10.55
N ALA A 21 3.38 -2.01 -11.00
CA ALA A 21 2.17 -1.20 -11.04
C ALA A 21 1.70 -0.80 -9.64
N ILE A 22 1.77 -1.72 -8.65
CA ILE A 22 1.46 -1.43 -7.24
C ILE A 22 2.43 -0.38 -6.69
N SER A 23 3.71 -0.41 -7.06
CA SER A 23 4.68 0.60 -6.63
C SER A 23 4.36 2.00 -7.16
N TYR A 24 3.77 2.12 -8.36
CA TYR A 24 3.27 3.40 -8.88
C TYR A 24 1.98 3.85 -8.19
N LEU A 25 1.16 2.90 -7.76
CA LEU A 25 -0.11 3.15 -7.12
C LEU A 25 0.06 3.71 -5.70
N ILE A 26 1.07 3.25 -4.94
CA ILE A 26 1.29 3.63 -3.54
C ILE A 26 1.32 5.16 -3.33
N PRO A 27 2.14 5.97 -4.03
CA PRO A 27 2.17 7.42 -3.79
C PRO A 27 0.84 8.11 -4.14
N ILE A 28 0.07 7.57 -5.10
CA ILE A 28 -1.25 8.07 -5.48
C ILE A 28 -2.24 7.83 -4.34
N VAL A 29 -2.23 6.62 -3.79
CA VAL A 29 -3.06 6.24 -2.63
C VAL A 29 -2.71 7.04 -1.39
N VAL A 30 -1.41 7.25 -1.13
CA VAL A 30 -0.93 8.07 -0.01
C VAL A 30 -1.47 9.50 -0.15
N GLY A 31 -1.26 10.13 -1.30
CA GLY A 31 -1.74 11.49 -1.54
C GLY A 31 -3.26 11.61 -1.41
N GLY A 32 -4.01 10.70 -2.05
CA GLY A 32 -5.47 10.66 -1.97
C GLY A 32 -5.98 10.41 -0.57
N GLY A 33 -5.39 9.45 0.14
CA GLY A 33 -5.75 9.08 1.51
C GLY A 33 -5.53 10.23 2.51
N PHE A 34 -4.38 10.93 2.42
CA PHE A 34 -4.12 12.08 3.29
C PHE A 34 -5.05 13.26 3.00
N LEU A 35 -5.31 13.58 1.72
CA LEU A 35 -6.25 14.65 1.36
C LEU A 35 -7.65 14.36 1.91
N LEU A 36 -8.13 13.12 1.74
CA LEU A 36 -9.43 12.71 2.25
C LEU A 36 -9.47 12.75 3.78
N ALA A 37 -8.43 12.22 4.45
CA ALA A 37 -8.34 12.22 5.91
C ALA A 37 -8.31 13.64 6.50
N ILE A 38 -7.51 14.54 5.93
CA ILE A 38 -7.45 15.96 6.37
C ILE A 38 -8.78 16.64 6.11
N GLY A 39 -9.39 16.45 4.94
CA GLY A 39 -10.71 16.96 4.62
C GLY A 39 -11.76 16.51 5.65
N SER A 40 -11.79 15.22 5.96
CA SER A 40 -12.69 14.65 7.00
C SER A 40 -12.42 15.24 8.39
N LEU A 41 -11.16 15.38 8.79
CA LEU A 41 -10.78 16.00 10.06
C LEU A 41 -11.35 17.42 10.21
N MET A 42 -11.41 18.17 9.11
CA MET A 42 -11.97 19.52 9.07
C MET A 42 -13.50 19.52 8.90
N GLY A 43 -14.16 18.36 8.92
CA GLY A 43 -15.61 18.24 8.76
C GLY A 43 -16.09 18.31 7.31
N GLY A 44 -15.19 18.09 6.35
CA GLY A 44 -15.51 18.09 4.92
C GLY A 44 -16.30 16.85 4.49
N VAL A 45 -17.12 17.05 3.47
CA VAL A 45 -17.93 16.01 2.81
C VAL A 45 -17.72 16.04 1.30
N ALA A 46 -18.14 14.98 0.62
CA ALA A 46 -18.07 14.94 -0.84
C ALA A 46 -18.92 16.06 -1.48
N ILE A 47 -18.34 16.77 -2.43
CA ILE A 47 -19.07 17.76 -3.24
C ILE A 47 -19.83 16.99 -4.32
N GLU A 48 -21.15 16.89 -4.17
CA GLU A 48 -22.05 16.24 -5.14
C GLU A 48 -22.49 17.20 -6.24
N ASP A 49 -22.75 18.48 -5.86
CA ASP A 49 -23.15 19.54 -6.77
C ASP A 49 -22.16 20.71 -6.71
N PHE A 50 -21.42 20.90 -7.79
CA PHE A 50 -20.47 22.01 -7.94
C PHE A 50 -21.12 23.40 -8.12
N ASN A 51 -22.44 23.48 -8.26
CA ASN A 51 -23.18 24.74 -8.25
C ASN A 51 -23.57 25.18 -6.83
N SER A 52 -23.44 24.30 -5.83
CA SER A 52 -23.66 24.60 -4.42
C SER A 52 -22.46 25.33 -3.81
N LYS A 53 -22.61 25.87 -2.59
CA LYS A 53 -21.48 26.43 -1.85
C LYS A 53 -20.74 25.28 -1.14
N TRP A 54 -19.45 25.21 -1.33
CA TRP A 54 -18.57 24.25 -0.64
C TRP A 54 -17.40 24.98 0.02
N GLY A 55 -16.85 24.37 1.06
CA GLY A 55 -15.72 24.89 1.81
C GLY A 55 -14.38 24.28 1.38
N PHE A 56 -13.31 24.76 1.98
CA PHE A 56 -11.97 24.19 1.78
C PHE A 56 -11.89 22.74 2.22
N ALA A 57 -12.55 22.36 3.32
CA ALA A 57 -12.60 20.99 3.82
C ALA A 57 -13.27 20.04 2.81
N ASP A 58 -14.41 20.45 2.22
CA ASP A 58 -15.13 19.66 1.20
C ASP A 58 -14.27 19.48 -0.05
N THR A 59 -13.50 20.51 -0.41
CA THR A 59 -12.55 20.44 -1.53
C THR A 59 -11.48 19.38 -1.29
N LEU A 60 -10.84 19.37 -0.11
CA LEU A 60 -9.83 18.39 0.24
C LEU A 60 -10.40 16.96 0.24
N TYR A 61 -11.58 16.80 0.87
CA TYR A 61 -12.27 15.52 0.90
C TYR A 61 -12.53 14.99 -0.52
N THR A 62 -13.14 15.84 -1.36
CA THR A 62 -13.51 15.48 -2.73
C THR A 62 -12.28 15.16 -3.59
N MET A 63 -11.20 15.95 -3.49
CA MET A 63 -9.95 15.66 -4.20
C MET A 63 -9.40 14.28 -3.81
N GLY A 64 -9.34 13.97 -2.51
CA GLY A 64 -8.88 12.67 -2.03
C GLY A 64 -9.77 11.52 -2.51
N ASN A 65 -11.09 11.68 -2.40
CA ASN A 65 -12.06 10.69 -2.85
C ASN A 65 -11.96 10.41 -4.36
N GLN A 66 -11.82 11.44 -5.19
CA GLN A 66 -11.68 11.28 -6.64
C GLN A 66 -10.42 10.48 -7.01
N ILE A 67 -9.31 10.67 -6.29
CA ILE A 67 -8.10 9.88 -6.49
C ILE A 67 -8.36 8.40 -6.17
N LEU A 68 -9.04 8.10 -5.05
CA LEU A 68 -9.30 6.73 -4.61
C LEU A 68 -10.28 6.00 -5.52
N VAL A 69 -11.31 6.67 -6.01
CA VAL A 69 -12.26 6.09 -6.98
C VAL A 69 -11.57 5.69 -8.30
N MET A 70 -10.48 6.38 -8.66
CA MET A 70 -9.73 6.10 -9.90
C MET A 70 -8.68 4.99 -9.77
N LEU A 71 -8.56 4.31 -8.63
CA LEU A 71 -7.57 3.24 -8.45
C LEU A 71 -7.65 2.11 -9.49
N PRO A 72 -8.83 1.66 -9.96
CA PRO A 72 -8.91 0.70 -11.09
C PRO A 72 -8.24 1.20 -12.36
N VAL A 73 -8.31 2.52 -12.63
CA VAL A 73 -7.66 3.15 -13.79
C VAL A 73 -6.15 3.18 -13.60
N VAL A 74 -5.70 3.53 -12.40
CA VAL A 74 -4.27 3.60 -12.07
C VAL A 74 -3.61 2.24 -12.20
N ILE A 75 -4.19 1.19 -11.62
CA ILE A 75 -3.61 -0.15 -11.66
C ILE A 75 -3.63 -0.73 -13.08
N GLY A 76 -4.73 -0.57 -13.81
CA GLY A 76 -4.85 -1.02 -15.20
C GLY A 76 -3.82 -0.35 -16.12
N THR A 77 -3.67 0.97 -15.99
CA THR A 77 -2.66 1.74 -16.73
C THR A 77 -1.24 1.32 -16.35
N GLY A 78 -0.97 1.17 -15.04
CA GLY A 78 0.35 0.79 -14.52
C GLY A 78 0.81 -0.58 -15.01
N ILE A 79 -0.06 -1.59 -15.00
CA ILE A 79 0.23 -2.93 -15.52
C ILE A 79 0.48 -2.87 -17.04
N ALA A 80 -0.42 -2.23 -17.79
CA ALA A 80 -0.29 -2.15 -19.24
C ALA A 80 0.97 -1.38 -19.66
N PHE A 81 1.34 -0.31 -18.92
CA PHE A 81 2.60 0.41 -19.11
C PHE A 81 3.81 -0.47 -18.78
N SER A 82 3.78 -1.22 -17.68
CA SER A 82 4.87 -2.12 -17.31
C SER A 82 5.13 -3.22 -18.38
N ILE A 83 4.10 -3.64 -19.12
CA ILE A 83 4.18 -4.68 -20.15
C ILE A 83 4.59 -4.10 -21.51
N ALA A 84 3.92 -3.03 -21.95
CA ALA A 84 4.02 -2.53 -23.33
C ALA A 84 4.66 -1.14 -23.43
N ASP A 85 5.05 -0.52 -22.31
CA ASP A 85 5.52 0.87 -22.25
C ASP A 85 4.42 1.85 -22.71
N LYS A 86 4.77 3.01 -23.23
CA LYS A 86 3.85 4.08 -23.67
C LYS A 86 2.65 3.60 -24.50
N PRO A 87 2.82 2.68 -25.47
CA PRO A 87 1.69 2.16 -26.26
C PRO A 87 0.60 1.46 -25.43
N GLY A 88 0.91 0.94 -24.24
CA GLY A 88 -0.06 0.28 -23.36
C GLY A 88 -0.94 1.24 -22.55
N ILE A 89 -0.53 2.51 -22.40
CA ILE A 89 -1.19 3.46 -21.49
C ILE A 89 -2.66 3.64 -21.85
N ALA A 90 -2.99 3.94 -23.09
CA ALA A 90 -4.36 4.24 -23.51
C ALA A 90 -5.32 3.07 -23.27
N ALA A 91 -4.91 1.86 -23.62
CA ALA A 91 -5.71 0.66 -23.43
C ALA A 91 -5.86 0.31 -21.92
N GLY A 92 -4.80 0.44 -21.14
CA GLY A 92 -4.84 0.23 -19.69
C GLY A 92 -5.73 1.25 -18.98
N PHE A 93 -5.70 2.51 -19.39
CA PHE A 93 -6.58 3.57 -18.88
C PHE A 93 -8.05 3.27 -19.18
N LEU A 94 -8.36 2.91 -20.42
CA LEU A 94 -9.73 2.57 -20.83
C LEU A 94 -10.29 1.39 -20.04
N VAL A 95 -9.50 0.35 -19.86
CA VAL A 95 -9.88 -0.83 -19.08
C VAL A 95 -10.30 -0.46 -17.66
N GLY A 96 -9.52 0.38 -16.99
CA GLY A 96 -9.86 0.83 -15.64
C GLY A 96 -11.17 1.59 -15.59
N LEU A 97 -11.43 2.47 -16.56
CA LEU A 97 -12.71 3.17 -16.69
C LEU A 97 -13.88 2.22 -16.91
N ILE A 98 -13.72 1.23 -17.79
CA ILE A 98 -14.74 0.20 -18.03
C ILE A 98 -14.99 -0.62 -16.76
N SER A 99 -13.92 -0.98 -16.03
CA SER A 99 -14.04 -1.73 -14.77
C SER A 99 -14.90 -1.00 -13.74
N ILE A 100 -14.72 0.32 -13.60
CA ILE A 100 -15.58 1.14 -12.71
C ILE A 100 -17.04 1.09 -13.20
N LYS A 101 -17.29 1.25 -14.49
CA LYS A 101 -18.64 1.27 -15.06
C LYS A 101 -19.36 -0.07 -14.96
N MET A 102 -18.64 -1.18 -14.99
CA MET A 102 -19.18 -2.55 -14.91
C MET A 102 -19.21 -3.12 -13.48
N ASN A 103 -18.89 -2.33 -12.47
CA ASN A 103 -18.73 -2.80 -11.10
C ASN A 103 -17.76 -4.00 -10.97
N ALA A 104 -16.77 -4.05 -11.85
CA ALA A 104 -15.67 -5.00 -11.78
C ALA A 104 -14.50 -4.48 -10.93
N GLY A 105 -14.60 -3.25 -10.45
CA GLY A 105 -13.74 -2.58 -9.49
C GLY A 105 -12.24 -2.69 -9.78
N PHE A 106 -11.46 -2.77 -8.71
CA PHE A 106 -10.00 -2.88 -8.78
C PHE A 106 -9.54 -4.17 -9.47
N ILE A 107 -10.26 -5.30 -9.25
CA ILE A 107 -9.94 -6.60 -9.85
C ILE A 107 -10.07 -6.53 -11.38
N GLY A 108 -11.11 -5.86 -11.87
CA GLY A 108 -11.31 -5.64 -13.31
C GLY A 108 -10.21 -4.80 -13.92
N GLY A 109 -9.81 -3.71 -13.27
CA GLY A 109 -8.66 -2.89 -13.68
C GLY A 109 -7.35 -3.69 -13.70
N PHE A 110 -7.12 -4.50 -12.67
CA PHE A 110 -5.94 -5.35 -12.55
C PHE A 110 -5.87 -6.41 -13.66
N ALA A 111 -6.89 -7.23 -13.82
CA ALA A 111 -6.93 -8.29 -14.84
C ALA A 111 -6.93 -7.71 -16.26
N GLY A 112 -7.75 -6.69 -16.49
CA GLY A 112 -7.84 -6.03 -17.79
C GLY A 112 -6.56 -5.30 -18.16
N GLY A 113 -5.81 -4.78 -17.19
CA GLY A 113 -4.49 -4.16 -17.41
C GLY A 113 -3.49 -5.13 -18.05
N TYR A 114 -3.48 -6.40 -17.63
CA TYR A 114 -2.67 -7.43 -18.29
C TYR A 114 -3.10 -7.65 -19.74
N ILE A 115 -4.40 -7.78 -19.98
CA ILE A 115 -4.93 -7.99 -21.35
C ILE A 115 -4.58 -6.80 -22.23
N ALA A 116 -4.78 -5.58 -21.74
CA ALA A 116 -4.45 -4.35 -22.45
C ALA A 116 -2.95 -4.28 -22.80
N GLY A 117 -2.10 -4.58 -21.80
CA GLY A 117 -0.65 -4.57 -21.97
C GLY A 117 -0.17 -5.60 -23.00
N TYR A 118 -0.65 -6.84 -22.90
CA TYR A 118 -0.24 -7.88 -23.86
C TYR A 118 -0.79 -7.66 -25.26
N ILE A 119 -2.00 -7.13 -25.41
CA ILE A 119 -2.53 -6.73 -26.74
C ILE A 119 -1.67 -5.62 -27.33
N ALA A 120 -1.37 -4.57 -26.57
CA ALA A 120 -0.52 -3.49 -27.05
C ALA A 120 0.90 -3.98 -27.41
N LEU A 121 1.48 -4.87 -26.58
CA LEU A 121 2.77 -5.51 -26.85
C LEU A 121 2.76 -6.36 -28.13
N LEU A 122 1.69 -7.14 -28.33
CA LEU A 122 1.50 -7.95 -29.54
C LEU A 122 1.45 -7.07 -30.79
N LEU A 123 0.65 -5.99 -30.75
CA LEU A 123 0.54 -5.04 -31.84
C LEU A 123 1.86 -4.34 -32.12
N ARG A 124 2.56 -3.90 -31.07
CA ARG A 124 3.88 -3.28 -31.22
C ARG A 124 4.88 -4.18 -31.93
N ASN A 125 4.89 -5.47 -31.61
CA ASN A 125 5.89 -6.40 -32.11
C ASN A 125 5.53 -7.01 -33.49
N LYS A 126 4.23 -7.25 -33.73
CA LYS A 126 3.78 -7.99 -34.92
C LYS A 126 3.11 -7.15 -35.99
N MET A 127 2.66 -5.92 -35.70
CA MET A 127 2.04 -5.07 -36.70
C MET A 127 3.09 -4.54 -37.66
N HIS A 128 2.93 -4.85 -38.93
CA HIS A 128 3.74 -4.29 -40.04
C HIS A 128 2.94 -3.18 -40.71
N VAL A 129 3.56 -2.05 -40.91
CA VAL A 129 2.96 -0.89 -41.59
C VAL A 129 3.92 -0.40 -42.69
N PRO A 130 3.41 0.19 -43.75
CA PRO A 130 4.26 0.83 -44.76
C PRO A 130 5.13 1.94 -44.18
N LYS A 131 6.29 2.22 -44.77
CA LYS A 131 7.26 3.21 -44.26
C LYS A 131 6.65 4.58 -43.98
N TRP A 132 5.70 5.04 -44.79
CA TRP A 132 5.01 6.32 -44.58
C TRP A 132 4.13 6.34 -43.34
N ALA A 133 3.69 5.17 -42.84
CA ALA A 133 2.83 5.02 -41.68
C ALA A 133 3.58 4.63 -40.40
N GLU A 134 4.91 4.47 -40.43
CA GLU A 134 5.70 4.06 -39.27
C GLU A 134 5.54 5.01 -38.06
N GLY A 135 5.45 6.32 -38.33
CA GLY A 135 5.18 7.32 -37.26
C GLY A 135 3.78 7.24 -36.69
N LEU A 136 2.79 6.78 -37.45
CA LEU A 136 1.40 6.61 -37.00
C LEU A 136 1.22 5.34 -36.13
N LYS A 137 2.10 4.36 -36.26
CA LYS A 137 1.99 3.08 -35.58
C LYS A 137 1.91 3.24 -34.04
N PRO A 138 2.87 3.88 -33.36
CA PRO A 138 2.83 4.02 -31.90
C PRO A 138 1.81 5.05 -31.39
N MET A 139 1.51 6.08 -32.18
CA MET A 139 0.71 7.23 -31.74
C MET A 139 -0.79 7.05 -31.99
N LEU A 140 -1.16 6.32 -33.03
CA LEU A 140 -2.54 6.16 -33.46
C LEU A 140 -2.98 4.69 -33.54
N LEU A 141 -2.27 3.87 -34.34
CA LEU A 141 -2.76 2.53 -34.66
C LEU A 141 -2.77 1.59 -33.46
N ILE A 142 -1.68 1.55 -32.70
CA ILE A 142 -1.61 0.68 -31.52
C ILE A 142 -2.62 1.13 -30.46
N PRO A 143 -2.69 2.40 -30.02
CA PRO A 143 -3.70 2.83 -29.07
C PRO A 143 -5.13 2.56 -29.54
N LEU A 144 -5.47 2.90 -30.79
CA LEU A 144 -6.82 2.71 -31.33
C LEU A 144 -7.24 1.24 -31.33
N ILE A 145 -6.41 0.37 -31.90
CA ILE A 145 -6.73 -1.06 -32.04
C ILE A 145 -6.71 -1.75 -30.67
N SER A 146 -5.76 -1.42 -29.81
CA SER A 146 -5.70 -2.01 -28.46
C SER A 146 -6.88 -1.57 -27.59
N CYS A 147 -7.27 -0.29 -27.64
CA CYS A 147 -8.45 0.20 -26.94
C CYS A 147 -9.72 -0.48 -27.44
N PHE A 148 -9.89 -0.58 -28.75
CA PHE A 148 -11.04 -1.27 -29.34
C PHE A 148 -11.10 -2.74 -28.91
N ALA A 149 -9.99 -3.47 -29.09
CA ALA A 149 -9.94 -4.89 -28.78
C ALA A 149 -10.18 -5.17 -27.28
N VAL A 150 -9.50 -4.42 -26.40
CA VAL A 150 -9.66 -4.62 -24.95
C VAL A 150 -11.03 -4.15 -24.45
N GLY A 151 -11.58 -3.09 -25.03
CA GLY A 151 -12.92 -2.63 -24.73
C GLY A 151 -13.97 -3.70 -25.04
N MET A 152 -13.90 -4.30 -26.23
CA MET A 152 -14.78 -5.42 -26.61
C MET A 152 -14.61 -6.62 -25.68
N ILE A 153 -13.39 -6.99 -25.33
CA ILE A 153 -13.12 -8.09 -24.40
C ILE A 153 -13.70 -7.78 -23.01
N MET A 154 -13.52 -6.57 -22.50
CA MET A 154 -14.09 -6.19 -21.21
C MET A 154 -15.60 -6.22 -21.20
N PHE A 155 -16.28 -5.61 -22.18
CA PHE A 155 -17.73 -5.55 -22.21
C PHE A 155 -18.40 -6.89 -22.47
N TYR A 156 -17.86 -7.73 -23.33
CA TYR A 156 -18.57 -8.94 -23.80
C TYR A 156 -18.02 -10.25 -23.25
N VAL A 157 -16.79 -10.27 -22.69
CA VAL A 157 -16.14 -11.53 -22.32
C VAL A 157 -15.83 -11.59 -20.84
N ILE A 158 -15.08 -10.65 -20.30
CA ILE A 158 -14.52 -10.78 -18.96
C ILE A 158 -15.11 -9.86 -17.90
N GLY A 159 -15.71 -8.74 -18.28
CA GLY A 159 -16.22 -7.77 -17.29
C GLY A 159 -17.31 -8.37 -16.41
N THR A 160 -18.32 -9.02 -16.99
CA THR A 160 -19.39 -9.70 -16.22
C THR A 160 -18.87 -10.85 -15.35
N PRO A 161 -18.03 -11.80 -15.82
CA PRO A 161 -17.43 -12.80 -14.96
C PRO A 161 -16.64 -12.23 -13.78
N ILE A 162 -15.88 -11.13 -13.99
CA ILE A 162 -15.14 -10.49 -12.92
C ILE A 162 -16.10 -9.82 -11.93
N SER A 163 -17.15 -9.13 -12.40
CA SER A 163 -18.16 -8.53 -11.51
C SER A 163 -18.84 -9.59 -10.64
N ILE A 164 -19.24 -10.73 -11.21
CA ILE A 164 -19.83 -11.86 -10.46
C ILE A 164 -18.83 -12.39 -9.42
N PHE A 165 -17.55 -12.54 -9.80
CA PHE A 165 -16.52 -12.98 -8.86
C PHE A 165 -16.32 -11.98 -7.71
N THR A 166 -16.30 -10.69 -8.02
CA THR A 166 -16.18 -9.61 -7.04
C THR A 166 -17.35 -9.62 -6.07
N GLU A 167 -18.57 -9.77 -6.57
CA GLU A 167 -19.79 -9.90 -5.74
C GLU A 167 -19.75 -11.17 -4.86
N ALA A 168 -19.33 -12.30 -5.41
CA ALA A 168 -19.17 -13.54 -4.64
C ALA A 168 -18.13 -13.40 -3.53
N LEU A 169 -17.02 -12.71 -3.79
CA LEU A 169 -15.98 -12.41 -2.79
C LEU A 169 -16.52 -11.50 -1.69
N ASN A 170 -17.29 -10.48 -2.05
CA ASN A 170 -17.96 -9.59 -1.10
C ASN A 170 -18.91 -10.40 -0.19
N ASN A 171 -19.79 -11.21 -0.76
CA ASN A 171 -20.71 -12.04 -0.02
C ASN A 171 -20.01 -13.04 0.90
N PHE A 172 -18.88 -13.61 0.45
CA PHE A 172 -18.07 -14.51 1.28
C PHE A 172 -17.51 -13.78 2.51
N ILE A 173 -16.93 -12.60 2.34
CA ILE A 173 -16.29 -11.88 3.45
C ILE A 173 -17.32 -11.31 4.42
N THR A 174 -18.42 -10.75 3.91
CA THR A 174 -19.51 -10.23 4.76
C THR A 174 -20.27 -11.33 5.48
N GLY A 175 -20.23 -12.56 4.96
CA GLY A 175 -20.85 -13.75 5.57
C GLY A 175 -19.97 -14.47 6.61
N LEU A 176 -18.75 -14.01 6.89
CA LEU A 176 -17.87 -14.64 7.89
C LEU A 176 -18.47 -14.58 9.29
N ASP A 177 -18.45 -15.69 10.01
CA ASP A 177 -18.79 -15.73 11.42
C ASP A 177 -17.68 -15.07 12.30
N MET A 178 -17.96 -14.90 13.59
CA MET A 178 -17.02 -14.24 14.53
C MET A 178 -15.65 -14.91 14.56
N ARG A 179 -15.58 -16.26 14.52
CA ARG A 179 -14.29 -16.99 14.57
C ARG A 179 -13.53 -16.83 13.29
N GLN A 180 -14.22 -16.91 12.17
CA GLN A 180 -13.65 -16.72 10.83
C GLN A 180 -13.14 -15.29 10.65
N THR A 181 -13.88 -14.30 11.15
CA THR A 181 -13.49 -12.88 11.15
C THR A 181 -12.21 -12.65 11.95
N LEU A 182 -12.10 -13.21 13.17
CA LEU A 182 -10.88 -13.16 13.98
C LEU A 182 -9.69 -13.78 13.24
N LEU A 183 -9.89 -14.97 12.66
CA LEU A 183 -8.84 -15.69 11.92
C LEU A 183 -8.40 -14.91 10.67
N PHE A 184 -9.37 -14.34 9.96
CA PHE A 184 -9.10 -13.52 8.78
C PHE A 184 -8.27 -12.28 9.15
N GLY A 185 -8.64 -11.57 10.22
CA GLY A 185 -7.88 -10.43 10.74
C GLY A 185 -6.48 -10.81 11.19
N LEU A 186 -6.32 -11.96 11.86
CA LEU A 186 -5.02 -12.50 12.26
C LEU A 186 -4.12 -12.74 11.04
N ILE A 187 -4.64 -13.43 10.01
CA ILE A 187 -3.88 -13.76 8.80
C ILE A 187 -3.47 -12.48 8.05
N ILE A 188 -4.42 -11.55 7.84
CA ILE A 188 -4.12 -10.29 7.18
C ILE A 188 -3.10 -9.48 7.97
N GLY A 189 -3.24 -9.39 9.29
CA GLY A 189 -2.29 -8.70 10.16
C GLY A 189 -0.87 -9.26 10.02
N ILE A 190 -0.71 -10.59 10.08
CA ILE A 190 0.58 -11.26 9.88
C ILE A 190 1.16 -10.91 8.50
N LEU A 191 0.41 -11.18 7.42
CA LEU A 191 0.88 -11.00 6.05
C LEU A 191 1.19 -9.53 5.72
N SER A 192 0.46 -8.59 6.32
CA SER A 192 0.69 -7.17 6.12
C SER A 192 1.91 -6.64 6.88
N GLY A 193 2.31 -7.29 8.00
CA GLY A 193 3.38 -6.81 8.86
C GLY A 193 4.76 -7.40 8.56
N VAL A 194 4.84 -8.67 8.17
CA VAL A 194 6.09 -9.47 8.23
C VAL A 194 7.20 -9.06 7.27
N ASP A 195 6.92 -8.34 6.18
CA ASP A 195 7.93 -7.96 5.19
C ASP A 195 8.13 -6.44 5.02
N TYR A 196 7.55 -5.64 5.92
CA TYR A 196 7.79 -4.21 6.06
C TYR A 196 7.66 -3.39 4.76
N GLY A 197 6.58 -3.62 4.00
CA GLY A 197 6.35 -2.98 2.70
C GLY A 197 6.95 -3.72 1.52
N GLY A 198 7.44 -4.93 1.73
CA GLY A 198 7.99 -5.81 0.70
C GLY A 198 6.92 -6.44 -0.22
N PRO A 199 7.31 -7.48 -0.97
CA PRO A 199 6.44 -8.10 -1.97
C PRO A 199 5.15 -8.72 -1.40
N ILE A 200 5.18 -9.29 -0.18
CA ILE A 200 4.00 -9.90 0.46
C ILE A 200 3.01 -8.80 0.83
N ASN A 201 3.47 -7.77 1.53
CA ASN A 201 2.64 -6.62 1.90
C ASN A 201 2.00 -5.99 0.66
N LYS A 202 2.75 -5.78 -0.43
CA LYS A 202 2.21 -5.20 -1.67
C LYS A 202 1.10 -6.05 -2.29
N VAL A 203 1.22 -7.37 -2.28
CA VAL A 203 0.17 -8.26 -2.79
C VAL A 203 -1.07 -8.20 -1.89
N VAL A 204 -0.88 -8.25 -0.58
CA VAL A 204 -1.98 -8.09 0.38
C VAL A 204 -2.64 -6.72 0.22
N TYR A 205 -1.85 -5.65 0.12
CA TYR A 205 -2.37 -4.31 -0.09
C TYR A 205 -3.25 -4.18 -1.33
N ALA A 206 -2.80 -4.75 -2.47
CA ALA A 206 -3.58 -4.76 -3.70
C ALA A 206 -4.89 -5.56 -3.54
N PHE A 207 -4.84 -6.70 -2.83
CA PHE A 207 -6.02 -7.49 -2.51
C PHE A 207 -7.00 -6.69 -1.64
N LEU A 208 -6.50 -6.02 -0.60
CA LEU A 208 -7.36 -5.23 0.29
C LEU A 208 -7.93 -3.98 -0.39
N LEU A 209 -7.20 -3.36 -1.32
CA LEU A 209 -7.73 -2.31 -2.17
C LEU A 209 -8.89 -2.82 -3.04
N SER A 210 -8.81 -4.07 -3.51
CA SER A 210 -9.92 -4.65 -4.25
C SER A 210 -11.17 -4.82 -3.38
N LEU A 211 -11.01 -5.27 -2.13
CA LEU A 211 -12.12 -5.37 -1.18
C LEU A 211 -12.69 -3.98 -0.83
N GLN A 212 -11.83 -3.01 -0.61
CA GLN A 212 -12.22 -1.64 -0.29
C GLN A 212 -13.01 -1.00 -1.45
N SER A 213 -12.64 -1.27 -2.71
CA SER A 213 -13.38 -0.78 -3.88
C SER A 213 -14.81 -1.33 -3.96
N GLU A 214 -15.09 -2.42 -3.26
CA GLU A 214 -16.40 -3.05 -3.13
C GLU A 214 -17.12 -2.69 -1.81
N GLY A 215 -16.55 -1.75 -1.04
CA GLY A 215 -17.13 -1.28 0.21
C GLY A 215 -16.75 -2.10 1.44
N ILE A 216 -15.91 -3.13 1.32
CA ILE A 216 -15.41 -3.92 2.46
C ILE A 216 -14.17 -3.22 3.02
N ASN A 217 -14.35 -2.46 4.08
CA ASN A 217 -13.35 -1.54 4.61
C ASN A 217 -12.60 -2.05 5.85
N GLU A 218 -13.09 -3.09 6.52
CA GLU A 218 -12.51 -3.63 7.75
C GLU A 218 -11.10 -4.19 7.55
N PRO A 219 -10.82 -4.97 6.48
CA PRO A 219 -9.48 -5.51 6.27
C PRO A 219 -8.43 -4.42 5.97
N MET A 220 -8.85 -3.28 5.43
CA MET A 220 -7.95 -2.15 5.21
C MET A 220 -7.52 -1.53 6.55
N ALA A 221 -8.40 -1.43 7.53
CA ALA A 221 -8.06 -0.98 8.87
C ALA A 221 -7.01 -1.90 9.52
N VAL A 222 -7.06 -3.22 9.27
CA VAL A 222 -6.05 -4.19 9.73
C VAL A 222 -4.69 -3.92 9.08
N LEU A 223 -4.63 -3.71 7.77
CA LEU A 223 -3.37 -3.42 7.09
C LEU A 223 -2.71 -2.15 7.62
N MET A 224 -3.49 -1.09 7.82
CA MET A 224 -2.99 0.17 8.36
C MET A 224 -2.41 -0.03 9.77
N LEU A 225 -3.12 -0.76 10.64
CA LEU A 225 -2.67 -1.12 11.97
C LEU A 225 -1.37 -1.94 11.91
N ALA A 226 -1.31 -2.98 11.08
CA ALA A 226 -0.16 -3.86 10.95
C ALA A 226 1.12 -3.12 10.56
N SER A 227 1.00 -2.13 9.67
CA SER A 227 2.12 -1.27 9.27
C SER A 227 2.60 -0.33 10.40
N MET A 228 1.75 -0.03 11.38
CA MET A 228 2.06 0.86 12.51
C MET A 228 2.54 0.12 13.75
N VAL A 229 2.27 -1.19 13.88
CA VAL A 229 2.64 -2.00 15.06
C VAL A 229 4.13 -1.94 15.37
N THR A 230 4.99 -2.03 14.34
CA THR A 230 6.45 -2.03 14.53
C THR A 230 6.97 -0.71 15.09
N PRO A 231 6.74 0.48 14.51
CA PRO A 231 7.25 1.72 15.07
C PRO A 231 6.67 2.03 16.46
N PHE A 232 5.39 1.73 16.70
CA PHE A 232 4.79 1.92 18.01
C PHE A 232 5.38 0.94 19.05
N GLY A 233 5.52 -0.33 18.69
CA GLY A 233 6.06 -1.36 19.56
C GLY A 233 7.54 -1.13 19.91
N LEU A 234 8.38 -0.74 18.95
CA LEU A 234 9.77 -0.36 19.20
C LEU A 234 9.84 0.83 20.18
N THR A 235 8.96 1.81 20.03
CA THR A 235 8.89 2.95 20.93
C THR A 235 8.47 2.53 22.35
N MET A 236 7.52 1.60 22.48
CA MET A 236 7.09 1.05 23.79
C MET A 236 8.21 0.26 24.46
N MET A 237 9.13 -0.36 23.72
CA MET A 237 10.29 -1.04 24.29
C MET A 237 11.27 -0.09 24.97
N TYR A 238 11.34 1.17 24.57
CA TYR A 238 12.29 2.12 25.14
C TYR A 238 12.10 2.31 26.68
N PRO A 239 10.92 2.60 27.21
CA PRO A 239 10.70 2.63 28.66
C PRO A 239 10.82 1.25 29.31
N MET A 240 10.50 0.15 28.61
CA MET A 240 10.63 -1.21 29.15
C MET A 240 12.09 -1.53 29.53
N GLN A 241 13.10 -1.05 28.79
CA GLN A 241 14.51 -1.22 29.12
C GLN A 241 14.85 -0.71 30.53
N LYS A 242 14.27 0.44 30.91
CA LYS A 242 14.49 1.04 32.23
C LYS A 242 13.78 0.24 33.33
N ILE A 243 12.55 -0.23 33.07
CA ILE A 243 11.74 -0.99 34.04
C ILE A 243 12.38 -2.35 34.32
N PHE A 244 12.85 -3.05 33.27
CA PHE A 244 13.40 -4.40 33.41
C PHE A 244 14.94 -4.44 33.54
N HIS A 245 15.60 -3.28 33.60
CA HIS A 245 17.05 -3.15 33.68
C HIS A 245 17.80 -3.96 32.62
N LYS A 246 17.24 -4.01 31.37
CA LYS A 246 17.76 -4.77 30.24
C LYS A 246 17.88 -3.85 29.04
N ASN A 247 19.09 -3.40 28.70
CA ASN A 247 19.34 -2.60 27.51
C ASN A 247 19.35 -3.51 26.28
N VAL A 248 18.46 -3.25 25.33
CA VAL A 248 18.33 -4.03 24.08
C VAL A 248 18.63 -3.18 22.84
N PHE A 249 18.68 -1.85 22.98
CA PHE A 249 19.03 -0.93 21.91
C PHE A 249 20.42 -0.33 22.16
N ASN A 250 21.23 -0.26 21.11
CA ASN A 250 22.45 0.56 21.10
C ASN A 250 22.10 2.05 20.95
N ARG A 251 23.09 2.95 21.05
CA ARG A 251 22.87 4.42 20.97
C ARG A 251 22.27 4.84 19.63
N THR A 252 22.75 4.26 18.52
CA THR A 252 22.26 4.54 17.17
C THR A 252 20.81 4.11 17.01
N GLU A 253 20.44 2.92 17.49
CA GLU A 253 19.07 2.43 17.46
C GLU A 253 18.15 3.27 18.33
N ALA A 254 18.57 3.68 19.51
CA ALA A 254 17.84 4.58 20.38
C ALA A 254 17.60 5.97 19.73
N ALA A 255 18.60 6.49 19.01
CA ALA A 255 18.46 7.73 18.25
C ALA A 255 17.44 7.57 17.08
N THR A 256 17.49 6.43 16.40
CA THR A 256 16.54 6.09 15.31
C THR A 256 15.07 6.15 15.77
N LEU A 257 14.77 5.77 17.00
CA LEU A 257 13.39 5.79 17.52
C LEU A 257 12.77 7.19 17.54
N LYS A 258 13.59 8.26 17.66
CA LYS A 258 13.10 9.66 17.66
C LYS A 258 12.45 10.04 16.33
N THR A 259 12.93 9.49 15.22
CA THR A 259 12.39 9.71 13.87
C THR A 259 11.40 8.61 13.47
N ALA A 260 11.62 7.38 13.90
CA ALA A 260 10.79 6.23 13.58
C ALA A 260 9.35 6.38 14.09
N PHE A 261 9.16 6.93 15.30
CA PHE A 261 7.82 7.09 15.87
C PHE A 261 6.95 8.10 15.09
N PRO A 262 7.39 9.35 14.81
CA PRO A 262 6.62 10.27 13.98
C PRO A 262 6.32 9.71 12.57
N MET A 263 7.27 9.01 11.96
CA MET A 263 7.04 8.33 10.68
C MET A 263 5.99 7.24 10.82
N GLY A 264 6.04 6.47 11.91
CA GLY A 264 5.06 5.42 12.22
C GLY A 264 3.64 5.96 12.42
N VAL A 265 3.48 7.15 13.00
CA VAL A 265 2.18 7.86 13.09
C VAL A 265 1.58 8.11 11.70
N CYS A 266 2.42 8.34 10.69
CA CYS A 266 2.03 8.49 9.30
C CYS A 266 1.95 7.15 8.53
N MET A 267 2.05 6.00 9.22
CA MET A 267 2.07 4.66 8.60
C MET A 267 3.33 4.42 7.73
N ILE A 268 4.46 5.06 8.07
CA ILE A 268 5.74 4.92 7.37
C ILE A 268 6.67 4.05 8.23
N THR A 269 6.93 2.82 7.77
CA THR A 269 7.71 1.83 8.54
C THR A 269 9.22 1.95 8.29
N GLU A 270 9.62 2.61 7.21
CA GLU A 270 11.01 2.75 6.76
C GLU A 270 11.92 3.40 7.80
N GLY A 271 11.36 4.27 8.66
CA GLY A 271 12.09 4.86 9.79
C GLY A 271 12.63 3.84 10.78
N CYS A 272 12.09 2.61 10.78
CA CYS A 272 12.53 1.52 11.66
C CYS A 272 13.58 0.60 11.02
N TYR A 273 13.89 0.75 9.74
CA TYR A 273 14.78 -0.17 9.01
C TYR A 273 16.15 -0.39 9.66
N PRO A 274 16.85 0.62 10.20
CA PRO A 274 18.12 0.37 10.87
C PRO A 274 18.02 -0.65 12.01
N ILE A 275 16.94 -0.61 12.81
CA ILE A 275 16.69 -1.56 13.90
C ILE A 275 16.26 -2.92 13.34
N ILE A 276 15.35 -2.92 12.36
CA ILE A 276 14.82 -4.13 11.75
C ILE A 276 15.94 -4.94 11.10
N PHE A 277 16.83 -4.33 10.33
CA PHE A 277 17.91 -5.06 9.64
C PHE A 277 18.97 -5.59 10.60
N ASN A 278 19.22 -4.91 11.72
CA ASN A 278 20.10 -5.44 12.76
C ASN A 278 19.49 -6.67 13.48
N HIS A 279 18.17 -6.75 13.55
CA HIS A 279 17.45 -7.79 14.28
C HIS A 279 16.34 -8.42 13.43
N LEU A 280 16.61 -8.72 12.17
CA LEU A 280 15.60 -9.06 11.15
C LEU A 280 14.64 -10.17 11.59
N LEU A 281 15.16 -11.35 11.91
CA LEU A 281 14.31 -12.50 12.28
C LEU A 281 13.50 -12.27 13.56
N PRO A 282 14.09 -11.78 14.67
CA PRO A 282 13.34 -11.37 15.86
C PRO A 282 12.22 -10.36 15.56
N CYS A 283 12.51 -9.34 14.77
CA CYS A 283 11.53 -8.32 14.39
C CYS A 283 10.39 -8.91 13.55
N VAL A 284 10.69 -9.75 12.56
CA VAL A 284 9.67 -10.43 11.72
C VAL A 284 8.72 -11.27 12.58
N ILE A 285 9.27 -12.06 13.53
CA ILE A 285 8.46 -12.88 14.44
C ILE A 285 7.57 -12.00 15.31
N ALA A 286 8.16 -10.98 15.96
CA ALA A 286 7.43 -10.09 16.84
C ALA A 286 6.34 -9.30 16.10
N THR A 287 6.65 -8.81 14.89
CA THR A 287 5.68 -8.10 14.03
C THR A 287 4.55 -9.04 13.61
N GLY A 288 4.86 -10.26 13.18
CA GLY A 288 3.84 -11.24 12.81
C GLY A 288 2.86 -11.51 13.95
N ILE A 289 3.37 -11.72 15.16
CA ILE A 289 2.52 -11.97 16.35
C ILE A 289 1.74 -10.71 16.72
N GLY A 290 2.42 -9.57 16.86
CA GLY A 290 1.79 -8.31 17.29
C GLY A 290 0.75 -7.80 16.28
N ALA A 291 1.09 -7.77 15.00
CA ALA A 291 0.18 -7.36 13.93
C ALA A 291 -0.97 -8.36 13.75
N GLY A 292 -0.71 -9.66 13.93
CA GLY A 292 -1.75 -10.69 13.91
C GLY A 292 -2.78 -10.49 15.04
N VAL A 293 -2.32 -10.29 16.28
CA VAL A 293 -3.21 -10.03 17.42
C VAL A 293 -3.99 -8.73 17.22
N GLY A 294 -3.30 -7.63 16.87
CA GLY A 294 -3.97 -6.36 16.59
C GLY A 294 -4.98 -6.45 15.45
N GLY A 295 -4.64 -7.17 14.38
CA GLY A 295 -5.52 -7.40 13.24
C GLY A 295 -6.77 -8.21 13.60
N ALA A 296 -6.61 -9.26 14.40
CA ALA A 296 -7.72 -10.06 14.90
C ALA A 296 -8.70 -9.19 15.73
N LEU A 297 -8.17 -8.36 16.64
CA LEU A 297 -8.99 -7.45 17.45
C LEU A 297 -9.67 -6.37 16.61
N SER A 298 -8.98 -5.78 15.63
CA SER A 298 -9.54 -4.77 14.73
C SER A 298 -10.74 -5.32 13.95
N MET A 299 -10.62 -6.53 13.39
CA MET A 299 -11.72 -7.20 12.70
C MET A 299 -12.86 -7.58 13.65
N PHE A 300 -12.52 -8.10 14.84
CA PHE A 300 -13.51 -8.47 15.87
C PHE A 300 -14.36 -7.28 16.30
N TRP A 301 -13.77 -6.10 16.41
CA TRP A 301 -14.47 -4.86 16.77
C TRP A 301 -15.06 -4.14 15.56
N ALA A 302 -15.08 -4.76 14.38
CA ALA A 302 -15.58 -4.19 13.14
C ALA A 302 -15.03 -2.78 12.86
N CYS A 303 -13.72 -2.60 13.08
CA CYS A 303 -13.04 -1.36 12.74
C CYS A 303 -12.83 -1.30 11.23
N ALA A 304 -13.42 -0.33 10.55
CA ALA A 304 -13.34 -0.20 9.10
C ALA A 304 -12.73 1.14 8.71
N SER A 305 -11.82 1.13 7.72
CA SER A 305 -11.20 2.34 7.18
C SER A 305 -11.63 2.57 5.75
N PRO A 306 -12.35 3.65 5.45
CA PRO A 306 -12.72 4.02 4.09
C PRO A 306 -11.53 4.56 3.30
N VAL A 307 -10.41 4.89 3.97
CA VAL A 307 -9.18 5.37 3.34
C VAL A 307 -8.10 4.30 3.43
N PRO A 308 -7.32 4.08 2.38
CA PRO A 308 -6.30 3.02 2.36
C PRO A 308 -4.96 3.44 2.96
N HIS A 309 -4.79 4.69 3.34
CA HIS A 309 -3.56 5.24 3.91
C HIS A 309 -3.87 6.49 4.75
N GLY A 310 -2.86 6.98 5.49
CA GLY A 310 -2.98 8.19 6.30
C GLY A 310 -2.61 7.99 7.78
N GLY A 311 -2.27 6.75 8.15
CA GLY A 311 -1.82 6.42 9.50
C GLY A 311 -2.84 6.81 10.57
N LEU A 312 -2.38 7.41 11.67
CA LEU A 312 -3.24 7.84 12.77
C LEU A 312 -4.22 8.97 12.36
N PHE A 313 -3.88 9.77 11.33
CA PHE A 313 -4.78 10.81 10.82
C PHE A 313 -6.03 10.23 10.16
N ALA A 314 -5.93 9.05 9.57
CA ALA A 314 -7.08 8.36 9.00
C ALA A 314 -8.07 7.83 10.05
N MET A 315 -7.67 7.73 11.33
CA MET A 315 -8.51 7.20 12.41
C MET A 315 -9.86 7.92 12.50
N VAL A 316 -9.91 9.22 12.20
CA VAL A 316 -11.16 10.01 12.27
C VAL A 316 -12.19 9.62 11.23
N THR A 317 -11.77 8.97 10.14
CA THR A 317 -12.66 8.50 9.09
C THR A 317 -13.16 7.08 9.36
N MET A 318 -12.58 6.39 10.36
CA MET A 318 -12.86 4.99 10.63
C MET A 318 -14.14 4.79 11.41
N THR A 319 -14.77 3.66 11.24
CA THR A 319 -15.73 3.14 12.21
C THR A 319 -14.98 2.65 13.45
N ASN A 320 -15.55 2.87 14.64
CA ASN A 320 -14.98 2.46 15.93
C ASN A 320 -13.51 2.89 16.13
N PRO A 321 -13.16 4.18 15.95
CA PRO A 321 -11.78 4.65 15.93
C PRO A 321 -11.01 4.38 17.23
N LEU A 322 -11.67 4.49 18.39
CA LEU A 322 -11.06 4.22 19.68
C LEU A 322 -10.73 2.73 19.87
N LEU A 323 -11.59 1.84 19.38
CA LEU A 323 -11.33 0.40 19.42
C LEU A 323 -10.19 0.03 18.46
N TRP A 324 -10.11 0.68 17.30
CA TRP A 324 -8.98 0.52 16.38
C TRP A 324 -7.65 0.97 17.03
N LEU A 325 -7.66 2.13 17.70
CA LEU A 325 -6.49 2.61 18.44
C LEU A 325 -6.10 1.63 19.55
N LEU A 326 -7.08 1.10 20.25
CA LEU A 326 -6.84 0.08 21.29
C LEU A 326 -6.24 -1.19 20.69
N ALA A 327 -6.73 -1.66 19.55
CA ALA A 327 -6.16 -2.80 18.83
C ALA A 327 -4.70 -2.54 18.40
N LEU A 328 -4.39 -1.33 17.92
CA LEU A 328 -3.03 -0.91 17.59
C LEU A 328 -2.13 -0.95 18.84
N LEU A 329 -2.58 -0.38 19.96
CA LEU A 329 -1.79 -0.35 21.19
C LEU A 329 -1.56 -1.76 21.76
N ILE A 330 -2.58 -2.63 21.76
CA ILE A 330 -2.44 -4.02 22.20
C ILE A 330 -1.49 -4.77 21.26
N GLY A 331 -1.66 -4.67 19.95
CA GLY A 331 -0.77 -5.31 18.98
C GLY A 331 0.69 -4.84 19.13
N SER A 332 0.89 -3.54 19.33
CA SER A 332 2.21 -2.93 19.56
C SER A 332 2.83 -3.37 20.88
N LEU A 333 2.03 -3.50 21.93
CA LEU A 333 2.49 -4.01 23.22
C LEU A 333 2.90 -5.49 23.13
N VAL A 334 2.11 -6.31 22.44
CA VAL A 334 2.45 -7.72 22.18
C VAL A 334 3.75 -7.82 21.39
N PHE A 335 3.91 -7.02 20.32
CA PHE A 335 5.17 -6.90 19.59
C PHE A 335 6.32 -6.55 20.53
N ALA A 336 6.16 -5.51 21.35
CA ALA A 336 7.20 -5.02 22.27
C ALA A 336 7.62 -6.11 23.27
N ILE A 337 6.66 -6.81 23.86
CA ILE A 337 6.91 -7.90 24.81
C ILE A 337 7.67 -9.04 24.10
N VAL A 338 7.17 -9.51 22.97
CA VAL A 338 7.78 -10.62 22.22
C VAL A 338 9.22 -10.27 21.83
N LEU A 339 9.44 -9.09 21.21
CA LEU A 339 10.75 -8.67 20.76
C LEU A 339 11.71 -8.46 21.95
N PHE A 340 11.26 -7.84 23.03
CA PHE A 340 12.06 -7.59 24.22
C PHE A 340 12.61 -8.87 24.86
N PHE A 341 11.82 -9.95 24.88
CA PHE A 341 12.27 -11.22 25.41
C PHE A 341 13.19 -11.99 24.43
N ILE A 342 12.99 -11.87 23.13
CA ILE A 342 13.83 -12.51 22.11
C ILE A 342 15.21 -11.85 22.02
N LEU A 343 15.28 -10.51 22.11
CA LEU A 343 16.53 -9.79 21.98
C LEU A 343 17.45 -10.06 23.17
N LYS A 344 18.75 -10.21 22.86
CA LYS A 344 19.79 -10.31 23.87
C LYS A 344 20.18 -8.91 24.39
N PRO A 345 20.62 -8.78 25.65
CA PRO A 345 21.15 -7.52 26.13
C PRO A 345 22.34 -7.05 25.30
N VAL A 346 22.39 -5.75 25.03
CA VAL A 346 23.55 -5.13 24.39
C VAL A 346 24.70 -5.10 25.40
N LYS A 347 25.91 -5.56 24.99
CA LYS A 347 27.11 -5.47 25.84
C LYS A 347 27.53 -4.01 25.96
N ALA A 348 27.95 -3.61 27.17
CA ALA A 348 28.38 -2.23 27.47
C ALA A 348 29.54 -1.72 26.58
N ASP A 349 30.38 -2.63 26.08
CA ASP A 349 31.54 -2.32 25.24
C ASP A 349 31.24 -2.08 23.75
N SER A 350 29.99 -2.17 23.30
CA SER A 350 29.57 -1.85 21.93
C SER A 350 29.24 -0.35 21.73
N GLU A 351 29.70 0.50 22.65
CA GLU A 351 29.68 1.95 22.48
C GLU A 351 30.70 2.35 21.41
N ILE A 352 30.28 2.48 20.16
CA ILE A 352 31.00 3.30 19.19
C ILE A 352 30.91 4.71 19.74
N VAL A 353 32.04 5.17 20.35
CA VAL A 353 32.27 6.56 20.69
C VAL A 353 32.29 7.30 19.33
N LEU A 354 31.14 7.85 18.92
CA LEU A 354 31.17 8.93 17.98
C LEU A 354 31.79 10.09 18.76
N ASP A 355 33.05 10.39 18.42
CA ASP A 355 33.77 11.50 18.99
C ASP A 355 32.95 12.76 18.73
N GLU A 356 32.60 13.50 19.79
CA GLU A 356 31.87 14.77 19.69
C GLU A 356 32.69 15.85 18.92
N SER A 357 33.93 15.49 18.48
CA SER A 357 34.79 16.33 17.67
C SER A 357 34.41 16.44 16.19
N ASP A 358 33.51 15.59 15.66
CA ASP A 358 33.12 15.63 14.25
C ASP A 358 31.87 16.52 13.97
N GLU A 359 31.26 17.15 14.99
CA GLU A 359 30.25 18.20 14.79
C GLU A 359 30.83 19.60 14.55
N ALA A 360 32.17 19.77 14.64
CA ALA A 360 32.80 21.02 14.32
C ALA A 360 33.33 21.01 12.89
N ASP A 361 32.90 21.99 12.11
CA ASP A 361 33.49 22.42 10.84
C ASP A 361 33.03 21.76 9.53
N ILE A 362 31.70 21.72 9.27
CA ILE A 362 31.25 21.89 7.88
C ILE A 362 31.24 23.38 7.56
N ASN A 363 32.36 23.85 7.08
CA ASN A 363 32.53 25.24 6.63
C ASN A 363 31.76 25.39 5.29
N LEU A 364 30.65 26.09 5.33
CA LEU A 364 29.81 26.37 4.16
C LEU A 364 30.53 27.11 3.01
N SER A 365 31.76 27.52 3.21
CA SER A 365 32.59 28.17 2.20
C SER A 365 33.20 27.21 1.15
N ASP A 366 33.18 25.90 1.39
CA ASP A 366 33.77 24.89 0.49
C ASP A 366 32.79 24.28 -0.52
N LEU A 367 31.52 24.66 -0.47
CA LEU A 367 30.53 24.30 -1.49
C LEU A 367 30.65 25.21 -2.72
N LYS A 368 31.68 24.93 -3.57
CA LYS A 368 31.70 25.45 -4.93
C LYS A 368 30.66 24.72 -5.77
N ILE A 369 29.55 25.44 -6.03
CA ILE A 369 28.56 25.04 -7.06
C ILE A 369 29.20 25.31 -8.42
N SER A 370 29.57 24.28 -9.14
CA SER A 370 29.94 24.33 -10.57
C SER A 370 28.79 23.83 -11.41
#